data_757b7629ffcd584d1a3c87fe0045e540
#
_entry.id   757b7629ffcd584d1a3c87fe0045e540
#
_cell.length_a   1.000
_cell.length_b   1.000
_cell.length_c   1.000
_cell.angle_alpha   90.00
_cell.angle_beta   90.00
_cell.angle_gamma   90.00
#
_symmetry.space_group_name_H-M   'P 1'
#
loop_
_entity.id
_entity.type
_entity.pdbx_description
1 polymer ?
#
loop_
_entity_poly.entity_id
_entity_poly.type
_entity_poly.pdbx_seq_one_letter_code
_entity_poly.pdbx_strand_id
1 'polypeptide(L)'
;NRRFQTEWRNALTWNKEWKTVAGMAWDRSDYMSENNYVAKDEWQSTLAFFAEQMWAPTDNFDASVALRLEHDSVWNNHFTWRYSNSWKVTGKDSPTRIFGSVGSGFRAPTYFEQYAANYGYVGNPDLDVSKSLGGDLGVEQRLADNHYASVTGFWTRINDEIGTRSVGTWPNSYTTYDNFSHATSYGVEVAFKGQFKDAWNSGYYANYTFTMPKRDSIGKYETIQMANTARHTINAEVYTSPVEKLTVGFGVTSAMGRTDYNYARLDNFFTARLFARYQVTDNVAFHVRVENLFDQNFI
;
A
#
# COMPACT_ATOMS: atom_id res chain seq x y z
N ASN A 1 18.32 18.06 -2.08
CA ASN A 1 18.12 16.89 -2.94
C ASN A 1 17.62 17.34 -4.31
N ARG A 2 18.15 16.77 -5.37
CA ARG A 2 17.67 16.96 -6.75
C ARG A 2 17.32 15.59 -7.31
N ARG A 3 16.19 15.51 -8.01
CA ARG A 3 15.76 14.28 -8.68
C ARG A 3 15.35 14.59 -10.10
N PHE A 4 15.81 13.77 -11.03
CA PHE A 4 15.39 13.79 -12.42
C PHE A 4 14.84 12.41 -12.78
N GLN A 5 13.66 12.37 -13.38
CA GLN A 5 13.00 11.14 -13.79
C GLN A 5 12.45 11.29 -15.20
N THR A 6 12.66 10.27 -16.02
CA THR A 6 12.03 10.13 -17.33
C THR A 6 11.50 8.74 -17.53
N GLU A 7 10.36 8.62 -18.17
CA GLU A 7 9.74 7.35 -18.51
C GLU A 7 9.21 7.42 -19.94
N TRP A 8 9.47 6.36 -20.71
CA TRP A 8 8.81 6.10 -21.96
C TRP A 8 7.96 4.84 -21.83
N ARG A 9 6.69 4.93 -22.24
CA ARG A 9 5.73 3.84 -22.17
C ARG A 9 4.99 3.75 -23.49
N ASN A 10 4.81 2.52 -23.99
CA ASN A 10 4.02 2.21 -25.16
C ASN A 10 2.96 1.15 -24.84
N ALA A 11 1.77 1.29 -25.42
CA ALA A 11 0.69 0.33 -25.31
C ALA A 11 0.30 -0.18 -26.69
N LEU A 12 0.41 -1.49 -26.91
CA LEU A 12 0.10 -2.19 -28.14
C LEU A 12 -1.13 -3.08 -27.94
N THR A 13 -2.18 -2.83 -28.67
CA THR A 13 -3.35 -3.69 -28.73
C THR A 13 -3.24 -4.57 -29.97
N TRP A 14 -2.93 -5.86 -29.78
CA TRP A 14 -2.73 -6.81 -30.85
C TRP A 14 -4.04 -7.24 -31.48
N ASN A 15 -5.03 -7.51 -30.60
CA ASN A 15 -6.39 -7.85 -30.96
C ASN A 15 -7.31 -7.61 -29.73
N LYS A 16 -8.52 -8.14 -29.73
CA LYS A 16 -9.49 -7.98 -28.62
C LYS A 16 -9.05 -8.69 -27.34
N GLU A 17 -8.23 -9.73 -27.45
CA GLU A 17 -7.81 -10.59 -26.35
C GLU A 17 -6.46 -10.20 -25.77
N TRP A 18 -5.57 -9.61 -26.58
CA TRP A 18 -4.18 -9.40 -26.23
C TRP A 18 -3.77 -7.92 -26.28
N LYS A 19 -3.26 -7.43 -25.17
CA LYS A 19 -2.68 -6.09 -25.05
C LYS A 19 -1.35 -6.16 -24.30
N THR A 20 -0.33 -5.50 -24.85
CA THR A 20 1.00 -5.39 -24.23
C THR A 20 1.25 -3.94 -23.86
N VAL A 21 1.73 -3.69 -22.66
CA VAL A 21 2.34 -2.43 -22.26
C VAL A 21 3.81 -2.69 -21.99
N ALA A 22 4.70 -1.93 -22.62
CA ALA A 22 6.14 -2.06 -22.39
C ALA A 22 6.78 -0.67 -22.34
N GLY A 23 7.89 -0.57 -21.65
CA GLY A 23 8.58 0.71 -21.52
C GLY A 23 9.91 0.61 -20.80
N MET A 24 10.52 1.79 -20.65
CA MET A 24 11.72 1.99 -19.86
C MET A 24 11.58 3.24 -19.00
N ALA A 25 12.24 3.24 -17.87
CA ALA A 25 12.31 4.38 -16.97
C ALA A 25 13.75 4.61 -16.54
N TRP A 26 14.14 5.87 -16.43
CA TRP A 26 15.41 6.26 -15.86
C TRP A 26 15.18 7.31 -14.79
N ASP A 27 15.83 7.11 -13.65
CA ASP A 27 15.78 8.00 -12.49
C ASP A 27 17.21 8.31 -12.04
N ARG A 28 17.45 9.56 -11.66
CA ARG A 28 18.66 9.98 -10.99
C ARG A 28 18.33 10.87 -9.81
N SER A 29 18.86 10.53 -8.66
CA SER A 29 18.75 11.29 -7.42
C SER A 29 20.13 11.73 -6.95
N ASP A 30 20.31 13.03 -6.72
CA ASP A 30 21.50 13.61 -6.11
C ASP A 30 21.13 13.99 -4.65
N TYR A 31 21.86 13.43 -3.70
CA TYR A 31 21.69 13.65 -2.27
C TYR A 31 22.82 14.56 -1.80
N MET A 32 22.47 15.72 -1.25
CA MET A 32 23.40 16.73 -0.75
C MET A 32 23.12 16.97 0.73
N SER A 33 24.17 16.96 1.55
CA SER A 33 24.08 17.20 2.99
C SER A 33 24.32 18.69 3.28
N GLU A 34 23.26 19.49 3.25
CA GLU A 34 23.35 20.93 3.61
C GLU A 34 23.33 21.20 5.11
N ASN A 35 22.92 20.23 5.95
CA ASN A 35 22.61 20.44 7.37
C ASN A 35 23.28 19.44 8.34
N ASN A 36 24.35 18.80 8.00
CA ASN A 36 25.03 17.80 8.84
C ASN A 36 24.17 16.60 9.32
N TYR A 37 23.00 16.37 8.71
CA TYR A 37 22.12 15.25 9.04
C TYR A 37 22.55 13.94 8.38
N VAL A 38 23.43 14.03 7.40
CA VAL A 38 23.93 12.90 6.62
C VAL A 38 25.42 13.10 6.38
N ALA A 39 26.20 12.04 6.52
CA ALA A 39 27.65 12.12 6.55
C ALA A 39 28.32 12.30 5.17
N LYS A 40 27.58 12.24 4.05
CA LYS A 40 28.18 12.14 2.71
C LYS A 40 27.23 12.66 1.61
N ASP A 41 27.79 13.32 0.61
CA ASP A 41 27.10 13.63 -0.64
C ASP A 41 27.20 12.40 -1.57
N GLU A 42 26.06 11.97 -2.12
CA GLU A 42 26.01 10.80 -2.99
C GLU A 42 25.00 11.01 -4.11
N TRP A 43 25.14 10.23 -5.16
CA TRP A 43 24.15 10.12 -6.21
C TRP A 43 23.76 8.67 -6.47
N GLN A 44 22.56 8.46 -6.94
CA GLN A 44 22.03 7.16 -7.31
C GLN A 44 21.30 7.28 -8.65
N SER A 45 21.47 6.30 -9.51
CA SER A 45 20.78 6.24 -10.79
C SER A 45 20.23 4.85 -11.02
N THR A 46 18.99 4.80 -11.49
CA THR A 46 18.25 3.58 -11.75
C THR A 46 17.78 3.56 -13.20
N LEU A 47 18.05 2.47 -13.91
CA LEU A 47 17.49 2.18 -15.24
C LEU A 47 16.60 0.96 -15.15
N ALA A 48 15.36 1.07 -15.61
CA ALA A 48 14.41 -0.03 -15.58
C ALA A 48 13.79 -0.30 -16.94
N PHE A 49 13.59 -1.58 -17.25
CA PHE A 49 12.79 -2.07 -18.37
C PHE A 49 11.60 -2.83 -17.79
N PHE A 50 10.42 -2.60 -18.33
CA PHE A 50 9.22 -3.28 -17.88
C PHE A 50 8.31 -3.66 -19.04
N ALA A 51 7.57 -4.75 -18.83
CA ALA A 51 6.53 -5.18 -19.75
C ALA A 51 5.38 -5.83 -18.96
N GLU A 52 4.16 -5.56 -19.41
CA GLU A 52 2.95 -6.23 -18.93
C GLU A 52 2.20 -6.79 -20.12
N GLN A 53 1.92 -8.09 -20.09
CA GLN A 53 1.07 -8.76 -21.04
C GLN A 53 -0.29 -9.01 -20.41
N MET A 54 -1.32 -8.46 -21.00
CA MET A 54 -2.73 -8.67 -20.64
C MET A 54 -3.36 -9.64 -21.63
N TRP A 55 -4.17 -10.54 -21.10
CA TRP A 55 -4.88 -11.56 -21.85
C TRP A 55 -6.32 -11.69 -21.37
N ALA A 56 -7.29 -11.47 -22.25
CA ALA A 56 -8.72 -11.57 -22.00
C ALA A 56 -9.39 -12.45 -23.08
N PRO A 57 -9.21 -13.79 -22.99
CA PRO A 57 -9.68 -14.73 -24.02
C PRO A 57 -11.22 -14.78 -24.14
N THR A 58 -11.90 -14.35 -23.09
CA THR A 58 -13.36 -14.34 -23.03
C THR A 58 -13.84 -13.13 -22.24
N ASP A 59 -15.12 -12.77 -22.39
CA ASP A 59 -15.74 -11.64 -21.67
C ASP A 59 -15.83 -11.86 -20.14
N ASN A 60 -15.53 -13.05 -19.67
CA ASN A 60 -15.63 -13.42 -18.25
C ASN A 60 -14.31 -13.77 -17.58
N PHE A 61 -13.21 -13.78 -18.33
CA PHE A 61 -11.88 -14.05 -17.77
C PHE A 61 -10.83 -13.09 -18.30
N ASP A 62 -10.05 -12.54 -17.42
CA ASP A 62 -8.86 -11.75 -17.72
C ASP A 62 -7.69 -12.13 -16.82
N ALA A 63 -6.48 -12.04 -17.37
CA ALA A 63 -5.24 -12.26 -16.64
C ALA A 63 -4.16 -11.30 -17.13
N SER A 64 -3.18 -11.00 -16.29
CA SER A 64 -1.97 -10.28 -16.70
C SER A 64 -0.72 -10.83 -16.04
N VAL A 65 0.40 -10.67 -16.75
CA VAL A 65 1.75 -10.91 -16.22
C VAL A 65 2.56 -9.64 -16.45
N ALA A 66 3.08 -9.07 -15.38
CA ALA A 66 3.99 -7.94 -15.43
C ALA A 66 5.38 -8.38 -14.98
N LEU A 67 6.40 -7.92 -15.70
CA LEU A 67 7.81 -8.17 -15.45
C LEU A 67 8.56 -6.84 -15.44
N ARG A 68 9.50 -6.69 -14.52
CA ARG A 68 10.39 -5.53 -14.44
C ARG A 68 11.81 -5.96 -14.11
N LEU A 69 12.74 -5.54 -14.91
CA LEU A 69 14.17 -5.62 -14.65
C LEU A 69 14.71 -4.22 -14.40
N GLU A 70 15.38 -4.05 -13.29
CA GLU A 70 15.92 -2.77 -12.84
C GLU A 70 17.40 -2.91 -12.52
N HIS A 71 18.20 -2.01 -13.07
CA HIS A 71 19.62 -1.85 -12.75
C HIS A 71 19.81 -0.56 -11.98
N ASP A 72 20.28 -0.68 -10.75
CA ASP A 72 20.60 0.44 -9.87
C ASP A 72 22.11 0.56 -9.70
N SER A 73 22.64 1.80 -9.72
CA SER A 73 24.09 2.06 -9.61
C SER A 73 24.70 1.65 -8.27
N VAL A 74 23.87 1.49 -7.23
CA VAL A 74 24.30 1.09 -5.89
C VAL A 74 23.91 -0.36 -5.59
N TRP A 75 22.66 -0.74 -5.94
CA TRP A 75 22.06 -2.02 -5.55
C TRP A 75 22.09 -3.09 -6.64
N ASN A 76 22.71 -2.81 -7.79
CA ASN A 76 22.82 -3.72 -8.92
C ASN A 76 21.48 -4.09 -9.58
N ASN A 77 21.29 -5.35 -9.93
CA ASN A 77 20.16 -5.81 -10.71
C ASN A 77 19.06 -6.39 -9.82
N HIS A 78 17.82 -5.96 -10.08
CA HIS A 78 16.64 -6.48 -9.41
C HIS A 78 15.60 -6.87 -10.45
N PHE A 79 15.01 -8.05 -10.26
CA PHE A 79 13.92 -8.55 -11.06
C PHE A 79 12.67 -8.66 -10.19
N THR A 80 11.57 -8.09 -10.67
CA THR A 80 10.26 -8.22 -10.05
C THR A 80 9.22 -8.67 -11.05
N TRP A 81 8.22 -9.36 -10.58
CA TRP A 81 7.14 -9.88 -11.40
C TRP A 81 5.81 -9.85 -10.64
N ARG A 82 4.71 -9.80 -11.38
CA ARG A 82 3.36 -9.94 -10.86
C ARG A 82 2.50 -10.72 -11.85
N TYR A 83 1.71 -11.64 -11.32
CA TYR A 83 0.60 -12.26 -12.01
C TYR A 83 -0.70 -11.79 -11.34
N SER A 84 -1.73 -11.50 -12.13
CA SER A 84 -3.08 -11.23 -11.64
C SER A 84 -4.13 -11.82 -12.58
N ASN A 85 -5.28 -12.16 -12.01
CA ASN A 85 -6.40 -12.66 -12.78
C ASN A 85 -7.73 -12.26 -12.16
N SER A 86 -8.79 -12.29 -12.98
CA SER A 86 -10.16 -12.11 -12.58
C SER A 86 -11.06 -13.00 -13.42
N TRP A 87 -11.98 -13.68 -12.79
CA TRP A 87 -12.89 -14.62 -13.42
C TRP A 87 -14.33 -14.44 -12.90
N LYS A 88 -15.25 -14.12 -13.79
CA LYS A 88 -16.69 -14.11 -13.58
C LYS A 88 -17.24 -15.52 -13.84
N VAL A 89 -17.63 -16.22 -12.79
CA VAL A 89 -17.80 -17.68 -12.77
C VAL A 89 -18.83 -18.21 -13.80
N THR A 90 -19.96 -17.55 -13.97
CA THR A 90 -21.08 -17.98 -14.84
C THR A 90 -21.22 -17.14 -16.11
N GLY A 91 -20.13 -16.54 -16.60
CA GLY A 91 -20.13 -15.67 -17.79
C GLY A 91 -20.04 -14.19 -17.44
N LYS A 92 -20.11 -13.31 -18.45
CA LYS A 92 -19.88 -11.86 -18.31
C LYS A 92 -20.78 -11.17 -17.29
N ASP A 93 -22.01 -11.64 -17.11
CA ASP A 93 -23.01 -11.08 -16.21
C ASP A 93 -23.09 -11.81 -14.86
N SER A 94 -22.10 -12.67 -14.59
CA SER A 94 -22.03 -13.43 -13.34
C SER A 94 -22.20 -12.54 -12.11
N PRO A 95 -23.01 -12.94 -11.13
CA PRO A 95 -23.03 -12.26 -9.84
C PRO A 95 -21.77 -12.51 -9.01
N THR A 96 -20.99 -13.54 -9.35
CA THR A 96 -19.80 -13.96 -8.63
C THR A 96 -18.56 -13.75 -9.47
N ARG A 97 -17.56 -13.06 -8.89
CA ARG A 97 -16.24 -12.85 -9.45
C ARG A 97 -15.16 -13.35 -8.48
N ILE A 98 -14.28 -14.22 -8.95
CA ILE A 98 -13.08 -14.65 -8.24
C ILE A 98 -11.90 -13.84 -8.81
N PHE A 99 -11.04 -13.33 -7.96
CA PHE A 99 -9.87 -12.58 -8.38
C PHE A 99 -8.69 -12.86 -7.46
N GLY A 100 -7.49 -12.66 -7.99
CA GLY A 100 -6.30 -12.82 -7.18
C GLY A 100 -5.07 -12.27 -7.86
N SER A 101 -4.05 -12.08 -7.06
CA SER A 101 -2.72 -11.71 -7.56
C SER A 101 -1.61 -12.33 -6.70
N VAL A 102 -0.45 -12.49 -7.32
CA VAL A 102 0.80 -12.87 -6.64
C VAL A 102 1.96 -12.16 -7.32
N GLY A 103 2.93 -11.69 -6.55
CA GLY A 103 4.07 -10.99 -7.13
C GLY A 103 5.18 -10.73 -6.13
N SER A 104 6.36 -10.45 -6.68
CA SER A 104 7.54 -10.07 -5.94
C SER A 104 7.77 -8.57 -5.97
N GLY A 105 8.47 -8.05 -4.96
CA GLY A 105 8.93 -6.68 -4.88
C GLY A 105 10.27 -6.60 -4.17
N PHE A 106 10.90 -5.44 -4.23
CA PHE A 106 12.06 -5.13 -3.41
C PHE A 106 12.00 -3.66 -2.94
N ARG A 107 12.73 -3.35 -1.88
CA ARG A 107 12.97 -2.00 -1.38
C ARG A 107 14.45 -1.83 -1.09
N ALA A 108 15.08 -0.92 -1.80
CA ALA A 108 16.44 -0.49 -1.49
C ALA A 108 16.45 0.35 -0.19
N PRO A 109 17.53 0.30 0.60
CA PRO A 109 17.74 1.22 1.71
C PRO A 109 17.68 2.67 1.23
N THR A 110 17.05 3.51 2.02
CA THR A 110 17.06 4.96 1.75
C THR A 110 18.44 5.55 2.09
N TYR A 111 18.72 6.71 1.50
CA TYR A 111 19.97 7.42 1.79
C TYR A 111 20.14 7.75 3.29
N PHE A 112 19.04 8.09 3.98
CA PHE A 112 19.06 8.32 5.42
C PHE A 112 19.35 7.05 6.22
N GLU A 113 18.78 5.91 5.84
CA GLU A 113 19.05 4.62 6.51
C GLU A 113 20.52 4.21 6.41
N GLN A 114 21.21 4.60 5.32
CA GLN A 114 22.62 4.28 5.11
C GLN A 114 23.57 5.27 5.77
N TYR A 115 23.26 6.56 5.77
CA TYR A 115 24.23 7.61 6.07
C TYR A 115 23.77 8.63 7.12
N ALA A 116 22.69 8.35 7.89
CA ALA A 116 22.26 9.22 8.99
C ALA A 116 23.40 9.45 9.99
N ALA A 117 23.58 10.69 10.42
CA ALA A 117 24.65 11.07 11.36
C ALA A 117 24.19 12.09 12.39
N ASN A 118 22.89 12.12 12.77
CA ASN A 118 22.35 13.16 13.63
C ASN A 118 21.17 12.69 14.49
N TYR A 119 20.90 13.41 15.59
CA TYR A 119 19.77 13.18 16.51
C TYR A 119 19.75 11.78 17.13
N GLY A 120 20.90 11.18 17.40
CA GLY A 120 20.96 9.84 17.96
C GLY A 120 20.70 8.72 16.94
N TYR A 121 20.62 9.05 15.64
CA TYR A 121 20.60 8.08 14.55
C TYR A 121 21.97 7.97 13.91
N VAL A 122 22.40 6.75 13.68
CA VAL A 122 23.63 6.39 12.94
C VAL A 122 23.23 5.48 11.80
N GLY A 123 23.48 5.90 10.57
CA GLY A 123 23.18 5.10 9.38
C GLY A 123 24.02 3.82 9.33
N ASN A 124 23.56 2.86 8.54
CA ASN A 124 24.27 1.61 8.30
C ASN A 124 24.48 1.43 6.78
N PRO A 125 25.69 1.66 6.26
CA PRO A 125 25.98 1.50 4.83
C PRO A 125 26.02 0.03 4.38
N ASP A 126 26.05 -0.93 5.30
CA ASP A 126 26.09 -2.37 5.03
C ASP A 126 24.69 -3.01 4.93
N LEU A 127 23.62 -2.18 4.82
CA LEU A 127 22.27 -2.68 4.64
C LEU A 127 22.11 -3.38 3.29
N ASP A 128 21.41 -4.51 3.29
CA ASP A 128 20.93 -5.18 2.09
C ASP A 128 19.54 -4.69 1.68
N VAL A 129 19.17 -4.95 0.43
CA VAL A 129 17.81 -4.69 -0.08
C VAL A 129 16.80 -5.65 0.53
N SER A 130 15.68 -5.12 1.01
CA SER A 130 14.54 -5.93 1.41
C SER A 130 13.85 -6.52 0.19
N LYS A 131 13.48 -7.81 0.23
CA LYS A 131 12.77 -8.51 -0.85
C LYS A 131 11.42 -9.01 -0.35
N SER A 132 10.38 -8.85 -1.12
CA SER A 132 9.04 -9.29 -0.76
C SER A 132 8.44 -10.25 -1.79
N LEU A 133 7.61 -11.15 -1.27
CA LEU A 133 6.69 -11.97 -2.03
C LEU A 133 5.33 -11.88 -1.33
N GLY A 134 4.28 -11.60 -2.10
CA GLY A 134 2.94 -11.50 -1.54
C GLY A 134 1.87 -11.82 -2.56
N GLY A 135 0.67 -12.09 -2.06
CA GLY A 135 -0.47 -12.36 -2.91
C GLY A 135 -1.78 -12.21 -2.16
N ASP A 136 -2.83 -12.18 -2.93
CA ASP A 136 -4.21 -12.11 -2.50
C ASP A 136 -5.09 -13.03 -3.33
N LEU A 137 -6.18 -13.49 -2.71
CA LEU A 137 -7.25 -14.23 -3.37
C LEU A 137 -8.58 -13.80 -2.76
N GLY A 138 -9.50 -13.38 -3.62
CA GLY A 138 -10.79 -12.85 -3.19
C GLY A 138 -11.95 -13.34 -4.03
N VAL A 139 -13.13 -13.27 -3.41
CA VAL A 139 -14.42 -13.48 -4.05
C VAL A 139 -15.25 -12.23 -3.84
N GLU A 140 -15.81 -11.71 -4.91
CA GLU A 140 -16.81 -10.64 -4.89
C GLU A 140 -18.14 -11.22 -5.36
N GLN A 141 -19.19 -10.97 -4.60
CA GLN A 141 -20.55 -11.39 -4.88
C GLN A 141 -21.46 -10.18 -5.04
N ARG A 142 -22.16 -10.09 -6.16
CA ARG A 142 -23.27 -9.16 -6.32
C ARG A 142 -24.48 -9.71 -5.56
N LEU A 143 -24.93 -8.99 -4.54
CA LEU A 143 -26.05 -9.37 -3.68
C LEU A 143 -27.39 -8.89 -4.26
N ALA A 144 -27.37 -7.71 -4.86
CA ALA A 144 -28.49 -7.07 -5.54
C ALA A 144 -27.95 -6.10 -6.61
N ASP A 145 -28.82 -5.42 -7.33
CA ASP A 145 -28.39 -4.37 -8.25
C ASP A 145 -27.58 -3.31 -7.52
N ASN A 146 -26.34 -3.08 -8.00
CA ASN A 146 -25.38 -2.12 -7.43
C ASN A 146 -24.96 -2.39 -5.95
N HIS A 147 -25.19 -3.61 -5.42
CA HIS A 147 -24.76 -3.99 -4.07
C HIS A 147 -23.84 -5.20 -4.13
N TYR A 148 -22.67 -5.09 -3.51
CA TYR A 148 -21.62 -6.09 -3.58
C TYR A 148 -21.05 -6.38 -2.18
N ALA A 149 -20.71 -7.63 -1.96
CA ALA A 149 -19.88 -8.07 -0.84
C ALA A 149 -18.63 -8.74 -1.37
N SER A 150 -17.52 -8.58 -0.69
CA SER A 150 -16.28 -9.31 -1.01
C SER A 150 -15.57 -9.81 0.24
N VAL A 151 -14.87 -10.93 0.07
CA VAL A 151 -13.95 -11.48 1.04
C VAL A 151 -12.63 -11.72 0.33
N THR A 152 -11.54 -11.21 0.89
CA THR A 152 -10.19 -11.33 0.33
C THR A 152 -9.22 -11.78 1.41
N GLY A 153 -8.57 -12.93 1.20
CA GLY A 153 -7.42 -13.34 1.97
C GLY A 153 -6.14 -12.77 1.35
N PHE A 154 -5.20 -12.29 2.17
CA PHE A 154 -3.93 -11.77 1.70
C PHE A 154 -2.76 -12.29 2.54
N TRP A 155 -1.60 -12.32 1.93
CA TRP A 155 -0.35 -12.69 2.57
C TRP A 155 0.82 -11.96 1.92
N THR A 156 1.77 -11.52 2.75
CA THR A 156 3.04 -10.92 2.32
C THR A 156 4.15 -11.37 3.25
N ARG A 157 5.26 -11.78 2.67
CA ARG A 157 6.52 -12.04 3.40
C ARG A 157 7.59 -11.10 2.86
N ILE A 158 8.32 -10.48 3.77
CA ILE A 158 9.48 -9.64 3.49
C ILE A 158 10.69 -10.36 4.10
N ASN A 159 11.73 -10.59 3.31
CA ASN A 159 13.04 -11.04 3.77
C ASN A 159 13.97 -9.84 3.84
N ASP A 160 14.92 -9.86 4.77
CA ASP A 160 15.88 -8.78 4.99
C ASP A 160 15.19 -7.43 5.21
N GLU A 161 14.08 -7.43 5.99
CA GLU A 161 13.32 -6.21 6.27
C GLU A 161 14.19 -5.18 6.98
N ILE A 162 14.27 -3.96 6.44
CA ILE A 162 15.04 -2.87 7.03
C ILE A 162 14.23 -2.22 8.15
N GLY A 163 14.78 -2.22 9.34
CA GLY A 163 14.17 -1.63 10.51
C GLY A 163 15.20 -0.99 11.45
N THR A 164 14.74 -0.42 12.55
CA THR A 164 15.61 0.26 13.53
C THR A 164 16.01 -0.66 14.67
N ARG A 165 17.24 -0.49 15.16
CA ARG A 165 17.81 -1.15 16.33
C ARG A 165 18.48 -0.14 17.25
N SER A 166 18.20 -0.21 18.55
CA SER A 166 18.93 0.57 19.55
C SER A 166 20.24 -0.13 19.93
N VAL A 167 21.32 0.63 20.01
CA VAL A 167 22.67 0.16 20.35
C VAL A 167 23.17 0.94 21.55
N GLY A 168 23.83 0.24 22.49
CA GLY A 168 24.37 0.84 23.70
C GLY A 168 23.34 1.03 24.82
N THR A 169 23.78 1.68 25.91
CA THR A 169 22.96 2.02 27.06
C THR A 169 23.05 3.52 27.30
N TRP A 170 21.95 4.09 27.82
CA TRP A 170 21.92 5.51 28.17
C TRP A 170 23.05 5.89 29.13
N PRO A 171 23.78 7.03 28.97
CA PRO A 171 23.51 8.12 28.01
C PRO A 171 24.13 7.93 26.61
N ASN A 172 24.88 6.85 26.35
CA ASN A 172 25.61 6.63 25.10
C ASN A 172 24.86 5.69 24.13
N SER A 173 23.53 5.64 24.22
CA SER A 173 22.71 4.86 23.27
C SER A 173 22.43 5.65 22.00
N TYR A 174 22.39 4.94 20.87
CA TYR A 174 21.98 5.47 19.58
C TYR A 174 21.07 4.47 18.85
N THR A 175 20.33 4.95 17.88
CA THR A 175 19.51 4.12 16.99
C THR A 175 20.24 3.94 15.66
N THR A 176 20.32 2.71 15.16
CA THR A 176 20.83 2.39 13.83
C THR A 176 19.81 1.56 13.06
N TYR A 177 20.09 1.34 11.79
CA TYR A 177 19.30 0.50 10.92
C TYR A 177 19.95 -0.87 10.74
N ASP A 178 19.13 -1.90 10.59
CA ASP A 178 19.60 -3.27 10.40
C ASP A 178 18.59 -4.06 9.53
N ASN A 179 19.06 -5.13 8.92
CA ASN A 179 18.18 -6.06 8.22
C ASN A 179 17.66 -7.13 9.19
N PHE A 180 16.36 -7.19 9.37
CA PHE A 180 15.67 -8.26 10.12
C PHE A 180 15.45 -9.45 9.22
N SER A 181 15.54 -10.68 9.75
CA SER A 181 15.47 -11.89 8.93
C SER A 181 14.16 -11.96 8.15
N HIS A 182 13.02 -11.74 8.83
CA HIS A 182 11.70 -11.84 8.20
C HIS A 182 10.68 -10.89 8.82
N ALA A 183 9.82 -10.35 7.96
CA ALA A 183 8.53 -9.81 8.36
C ALA A 183 7.42 -10.50 7.56
N THR A 184 6.33 -10.86 8.21
CA THR A 184 5.20 -11.53 7.57
C THR A 184 3.92 -10.83 7.98
N SER A 185 3.06 -10.54 7.01
CA SER A 185 1.72 -10.02 7.24
C SER A 185 0.72 -10.88 6.48
N TYR A 186 -0.32 -11.34 7.16
CA TYR A 186 -1.42 -12.06 6.54
C TYR A 186 -2.73 -11.69 7.20
N GLY A 187 -3.81 -11.85 6.48
CA GLY A 187 -5.11 -11.45 7.01
C GLY A 187 -6.26 -11.71 6.06
N VAL A 188 -7.40 -11.19 6.47
CA VAL A 188 -8.65 -11.25 5.71
C VAL A 188 -9.29 -9.88 5.73
N GLU A 189 -9.77 -9.47 4.57
CA GLU A 189 -10.64 -8.30 4.41
C GLU A 189 -12.03 -8.74 4.01
N VAL A 190 -13.05 -8.15 4.64
CA VAL A 190 -14.45 -8.25 4.24
C VAL A 190 -14.92 -6.85 3.90
N ALA A 191 -15.49 -6.67 2.70
CA ALA A 191 -15.98 -5.37 2.27
C ALA A 191 -17.41 -5.46 1.71
N PHE A 192 -18.14 -4.38 1.94
CA PHE A 192 -19.49 -4.16 1.41
C PHE A 192 -19.53 -2.80 0.73
N LYS A 193 -20.09 -2.73 -0.45
CA LYS A 193 -20.37 -1.48 -1.17
C LYS A 193 -21.71 -1.54 -1.87
N GLY A 194 -22.36 -0.41 -1.93
CA GLY A 194 -23.61 -0.35 -2.64
C GLY A 194 -24.10 1.06 -2.91
N GLN A 195 -24.98 1.16 -3.89
CA GLN A 195 -25.69 2.38 -4.24
C GLN A 195 -27.16 2.06 -4.40
N PHE A 196 -28.00 2.78 -3.68
CA PHE A 196 -29.44 2.64 -3.76
C PHE A 196 -29.97 3.36 -4.99
N LYS A 197 -31.05 2.81 -5.58
CA LYS A 197 -31.83 3.46 -6.66
C LYS A 197 -32.88 4.37 -6.05
N ASP A 198 -32.48 5.28 -5.19
CA ASP A 198 -33.33 6.27 -4.56
C ASP A 198 -33.23 7.65 -5.25
N ALA A 199 -34.11 8.57 -4.89
CA ALA A 199 -34.09 9.93 -5.45
C ALA A 199 -32.84 10.74 -5.08
N TRP A 200 -32.05 10.27 -4.10
CA TRP A 200 -30.90 10.97 -3.56
C TRP A 200 -29.57 10.31 -3.91
N ASN A 201 -29.57 9.25 -4.75
CA ASN A 201 -28.36 8.51 -5.11
C ASN A 201 -27.52 8.10 -3.89
N SER A 202 -28.19 7.65 -2.81
CA SER A 202 -27.53 7.27 -1.58
C SER A 202 -26.66 6.03 -1.79
N GLY A 203 -25.54 5.99 -1.09
CA GLY A 203 -24.64 4.85 -1.17
C GLY A 203 -23.84 4.64 0.12
N TYR A 204 -23.17 3.49 0.16
CA TYR A 204 -22.34 3.11 1.30
C TYR A 204 -21.12 2.32 0.87
N TYR A 205 -20.11 2.40 1.70
CA TYR A 205 -18.93 1.54 1.69
C TYR A 205 -18.59 1.16 3.13
N ALA A 206 -18.28 -0.10 3.36
CA ALA A 206 -17.77 -0.56 4.66
C ALA A 206 -16.73 -1.66 4.43
N ASN A 207 -15.64 -1.62 5.16
CA ASN A 207 -14.70 -2.73 5.21
C ASN A 207 -14.21 -2.98 6.63
N TYR A 208 -13.94 -4.24 6.88
CA TYR A 208 -13.21 -4.73 8.05
C TYR A 208 -12.01 -5.51 7.59
N THR A 209 -10.83 -5.18 8.14
CA THR A 209 -9.60 -5.91 7.87
C THR A 209 -9.04 -6.46 9.17
N PHE A 210 -8.83 -7.76 9.21
CA PHE A 210 -8.00 -8.43 10.20
C PHE A 210 -6.61 -8.65 9.63
N THR A 211 -5.58 -8.20 10.34
CA THR A 211 -4.18 -8.35 9.94
C THR A 211 -3.36 -8.94 11.08
N MET A 212 -2.49 -9.89 10.76
CA MET A 212 -1.50 -10.44 11.68
C MET A 212 -0.10 -9.98 11.24
N PRO A 213 0.36 -8.80 11.66
CA PRO A 213 1.67 -8.28 11.29
C PRO A 213 2.71 -8.80 12.27
N LYS A 214 3.68 -9.56 11.79
CA LYS A 214 4.74 -10.18 12.59
C LYS A 214 6.11 -9.86 12.01
N ARG A 215 7.10 -9.70 12.89
CA ARG A 215 8.50 -9.54 12.53
C ARG A 215 9.38 -10.33 13.49
N ASP A 216 10.46 -10.90 12.99
CA ASP A 216 11.46 -11.56 13.84
C ASP A 216 12.19 -10.50 14.68
N SER A 217 12.46 -10.82 15.93
CA SER A 217 13.25 -9.96 16.82
C SER A 217 14.73 -10.18 16.59
N ILE A 218 15.52 -9.11 16.46
CA ILE A 218 16.97 -9.21 16.35
C ILE A 218 17.54 -9.83 17.63
N GLY A 219 18.34 -10.90 17.45
CA GLY A 219 19.03 -11.60 18.54
C GLY A 219 18.12 -12.44 19.44
N LYS A 220 16.86 -12.61 19.10
CA LYS A 220 15.91 -13.50 19.77
C LYS A 220 15.16 -14.33 18.73
N TYR A 221 14.87 -15.58 19.07
CA TYR A 221 14.05 -16.47 18.22
C TYR A 221 12.55 -16.20 18.36
N GLU A 222 12.17 -15.04 18.85
CA GLU A 222 10.76 -14.67 19.07
C GLU A 222 10.24 -13.79 17.94
N THR A 223 9.09 -14.16 17.42
CA THR A 223 8.35 -13.35 16.45
C THR A 223 7.43 -12.37 17.20
N ILE A 224 7.58 -11.10 16.93
CA ILE A 224 6.84 -10.02 17.57
C ILE A 224 5.86 -9.35 16.62
N GLN A 225 4.84 -8.70 17.17
CA GLN A 225 3.95 -7.85 16.38
C GLN A 225 4.71 -6.60 15.90
N MET A 226 4.51 -6.21 14.64
CA MET A 226 5.05 -4.95 14.13
C MET A 226 4.41 -3.76 14.86
N ALA A 227 5.25 -2.85 15.34
CA ALA A 227 4.80 -1.65 16.03
C ALA A 227 3.90 -0.76 15.15
N ASN A 228 2.99 -0.06 15.77
CA ASN A 228 2.04 0.88 15.16
C ASN A 228 1.13 0.27 14.08
N THR A 229 1.10 -1.06 13.95
CA THR A 229 0.24 -1.74 12.97
C THR A 229 -0.99 -2.30 13.69
N ALA A 230 -2.18 -1.89 13.25
CA ALA A 230 -3.43 -2.36 13.82
C ALA A 230 -3.72 -3.81 13.40
N ARG A 231 -4.19 -4.63 14.34
CA ARG A 231 -4.71 -5.98 14.02
C ARG A 231 -6.10 -5.94 13.42
N HIS A 232 -6.89 -4.96 13.81
CA HIS A 232 -8.26 -4.80 13.32
C HIS A 232 -8.45 -3.37 12.87
N THR A 233 -8.92 -3.20 11.65
CA THR A 233 -9.28 -1.91 11.08
C THR A 233 -10.70 -1.96 10.55
N ILE A 234 -11.49 -0.95 10.87
CA ILE A 234 -12.83 -0.78 10.34
C ILE A 234 -12.89 0.59 9.67
N ASN A 235 -13.40 0.62 8.44
CA ASN A 235 -13.78 1.85 7.77
C ASN A 235 -15.21 1.69 7.28
N ALA A 236 -16.04 2.70 7.50
CA ALA A 236 -17.38 2.75 6.95
C ALA A 236 -17.72 4.18 6.54
N GLU A 237 -18.46 4.30 5.47
CA GLU A 237 -18.90 5.57 4.92
C GLU A 237 -20.29 5.43 4.33
N VAL A 238 -21.12 6.41 4.56
CA VAL A 238 -22.41 6.58 3.89
C VAL A 238 -22.47 7.96 3.27
N TYR A 239 -23.09 8.07 2.12
CA TYR A 239 -23.26 9.34 1.42
C TYR A 239 -24.63 9.42 0.74
N THR A 240 -25.08 10.63 0.49
CA THR A 240 -26.33 10.92 -0.21
C THR A 240 -26.24 12.25 -0.95
N SER A 241 -27.05 12.41 -1.97
CA SER A 241 -27.18 13.66 -2.74
C SER A 241 -28.60 14.20 -2.61
N PRO A 242 -28.94 14.87 -1.49
CA PRO A 242 -30.32 15.29 -1.17
C PRO A 242 -30.86 16.36 -2.13
N VAL A 243 -29.98 17.07 -2.80
CA VAL A 243 -30.33 18.00 -3.88
C VAL A 243 -29.31 17.86 -5.01
N GLU A 244 -29.70 18.28 -6.20
CA GLU A 244 -28.83 18.27 -7.38
C GLU A 244 -27.48 18.98 -7.06
N LYS A 245 -26.39 18.39 -7.52
CA LYS A 245 -25.02 18.92 -7.37
C LYS A 245 -24.46 18.93 -5.95
N LEU A 246 -25.19 18.53 -4.92
CA LEU A 246 -24.71 18.43 -3.55
C LEU A 246 -24.62 16.96 -3.12
N THR A 247 -23.44 16.51 -2.77
CA THR A 247 -23.24 15.22 -2.07
C THR A 247 -22.75 15.51 -0.66
N VAL A 248 -23.36 14.88 0.31
CA VAL A 248 -22.93 14.93 1.72
C VAL A 248 -22.69 13.51 2.22
N GLY A 249 -21.79 13.35 3.15
CA GLY A 249 -21.50 12.03 3.69
C GLY A 249 -20.88 12.07 5.06
N PHE A 250 -20.96 10.92 5.71
CA PHE A 250 -20.39 10.65 7.02
C PHE A 250 -19.55 9.38 6.94
N GLY A 251 -18.37 9.42 7.54
CA GLY A 251 -17.46 8.28 7.57
C GLY A 251 -16.90 8.05 8.97
N VAL A 252 -16.54 6.81 9.23
CA VAL A 252 -15.89 6.38 10.47
C VAL A 252 -14.67 5.54 10.15
N THR A 253 -13.63 5.67 10.98
CA THR A 253 -12.44 4.82 10.95
C THR A 253 -12.09 4.40 12.37
N SER A 254 -11.80 3.12 12.56
CA SER A 254 -11.31 2.58 13.83
C SER A 254 -10.11 1.70 13.61
N ALA A 255 -9.12 1.78 14.50
CA ALA A 255 -7.97 0.90 14.53
C ALA A 255 -7.74 0.37 15.95
N MET A 256 -7.57 -0.95 16.05
CA MET A 256 -7.52 -1.66 17.31
C MET A 256 -6.38 -2.68 17.32
N GLY A 257 -5.90 -3.01 18.54
CA GLY A 257 -4.88 -4.03 18.73
C GLY A 257 -3.49 -3.61 18.24
N ARG A 258 -3.13 -2.34 18.44
CA ARG A 258 -1.81 -1.77 18.14
C ARG A 258 -0.86 -1.92 19.33
N THR A 259 0.42 -1.90 19.05
CA THR A 259 1.50 -1.82 20.04
C THR A 259 2.47 -0.71 19.64
N ASP A 260 3.14 -0.10 20.61
CA ASP A 260 4.27 0.82 20.37
C ASP A 260 5.57 0.05 20.06
N TYR A 261 6.68 0.79 19.91
CA TYR A 261 8.01 0.21 19.70
C TYR A 261 8.57 -0.55 20.91
N ASN A 262 8.00 -0.36 22.10
CA ASN A 262 8.33 -1.10 23.32
C ASN A 262 7.38 -2.28 23.57
N TYR A 263 6.51 -2.58 22.58
CA TYR A 263 5.46 -3.63 22.62
C TYR A 263 4.38 -3.38 23.67
N ALA A 264 4.30 -2.18 24.26
CA ALA A 264 3.17 -1.77 25.08
C ALA A 264 1.92 -1.58 24.21
N ARG A 265 0.76 -1.96 24.75
CA ARG A 265 -0.50 -1.76 24.05
C ARG A 265 -0.80 -0.29 23.91
N LEU A 266 -1.13 0.12 22.69
CA LEU A 266 -1.72 1.43 22.42
C LEU A 266 -3.24 1.35 22.51
N ASP A 267 -3.86 2.46 22.89
CA ASP A 267 -5.31 2.56 22.94
C ASP A 267 -5.91 2.40 21.54
N ASN A 268 -7.08 1.77 21.52
CA ASN A 268 -7.89 1.74 20.31
C ASN A 268 -8.41 3.13 20.02
N PHE A 269 -8.46 3.51 18.74
CA PHE A 269 -9.06 4.78 18.38
C PHE A 269 -10.21 4.62 17.38
N PHE A 270 -11.09 5.60 17.44
CA PHE A 270 -12.22 5.76 16.55
C PHE A 270 -12.29 7.22 16.13
N THR A 271 -12.29 7.48 14.84
CA THR A 271 -12.47 8.83 14.30
C THR A 271 -13.68 8.88 13.40
N ALA A 272 -14.38 10.02 13.42
CA ALA A 272 -15.48 10.27 12.51
C ALA A 272 -15.19 11.50 11.65
N ARG A 273 -15.71 11.48 10.44
CA ARG A 273 -15.59 12.58 9.48
C ARG A 273 -16.93 12.92 8.86
N LEU A 274 -17.11 14.21 8.59
CA LEU A 274 -18.17 14.72 7.72
C LEU A 274 -17.55 15.29 6.46
N PHE A 275 -18.20 15.09 5.33
CA PHE A 275 -17.77 15.72 4.08
C PHE A 275 -18.96 16.21 3.26
N ALA A 276 -18.72 17.24 2.48
CA ALA A 276 -19.65 17.74 1.50
C ALA A 276 -18.92 18.12 0.21
N ARG A 277 -19.55 17.84 -0.92
CA ARG A 277 -19.12 18.27 -2.24
C ARG A 277 -20.27 18.98 -2.92
N TYR A 278 -20.03 20.21 -3.38
CA TYR A 278 -20.98 20.98 -4.15
C TYR A 278 -20.42 21.32 -5.52
N GLN A 279 -21.08 20.84 -6.59
CA GLN A 279 -20.71 21.11 -7.98
C GLN A 279 -21.35 22.44 -8.42
N VAL A 280 -20.57 23.51 -8.46
CA VAL A 280 -21.06 24.85 -8.82
C VAL A 280 -21.35 24.94 -10.32
N THR A 281 -20.37 24.52 -11.14
CA THR A 281 -20.46 24.43 -12.59
C THR A 281 -19.87 23.10 -13.05
N ASP A 282 -19.96 22.77 -14.34
CA ASP A 282 -19.38 21.53 -14.89
C ASP A 282 -17.85 21.42 -14.62
N ASN A 283 -17.16 22.55 -14.43
CA ASN A 283 -15.70 22.61 -14.26
C ASN A 283 -15.27 22.99 -12.84
N VAL A 284 -16.17 23.41 -11.95
CA VAL A 284 -15.85 23.92 -10.61
C VAL A 284 -16.65 23.20 -9.54
N ALA A 285 -15.94 22.63 -8.56
CA ALA A 285 -16.56 22.01 -7.38
C ALA A 285 -15.87 22.48 -6.10
N PHE A 286 -16.63 22.70 -5.04
CA PHE A 286 -16.16 22.89 -3.69
C PHE A 286 -16.22 21.60 -2.90
N HIS A 287 -15.17 21.33 -2.14
CA HIS A 287 -15.09 20.22 -1.21
C HIS A 287 -14.79 20.75 0.19
N VAL A 288 -15.57 20.30 1.15
CA VAL A 288 -15.34 20.57 2.57
C VAL A 288 -15.28 19.24 3.28
N ARG A 289 -14.33 19.07 4.18
CA ARG A 289 -14.16 17.89 5.01
C ARG A 289 -13.75 18.29 6.42
N VAL A 290 -14.42 17.72 7.40
CA VAL A 290 -14.08 17.85 8.82
C VAL A 290 -13.69 16.47 9.32
N GLU A 291 -12.44 16.32 9.76
CA GLU A 291 -11.89 15.08 10.31
C GLU A 291 -11.91 15.13 11.83
N ASN A 292 -11.87 13.93 12.44
CA ASN A 292 -11.85 13.78 13.89
C ASN A 292 -12.93 14.59 14.60
N LEU A 293 -14.17 14.43 14.15
CA LEU A 293 -15.33 15.20 14.57
C LEU A 293 -15.55 15.23 16.08
N PHE A 294 -15.08 14.22 16.81
CA PHE A 294 -15.23 14.09 18.26
C PHE A 294 -13.96 14.48 19.04
N ASP A 295 -12.99 15.11 18.37
CA ASP A 295 -11.71 15.57 18.96
C ASP A 295 -11.00 14.48 19.78
N GLN A 296 -10.99 13.26 19.26
CA GLN A 296 -10.39 12.13 19.94
C GLN A 296 -8.86 12.22 19.91
N ASN A 297 -8.23 12.20 21.08
CA ASN A 297 -6.78 12.09 21.19
C ASN A 297 -6.35 10.63 20.96
N PHE A 298 -5.40 10.41 20.05
CA PHE A 298 -4.79 9.10 19.81
C PHE A 298 -3.32 9.28 19.42
N ILE A 299 -2.51 8.33 19.85
CA ILE A 299 -1.07 8.28 19.56
C ILE A 299 -0.82 7.26 18.43
#